data_345f0234cef354f55f5961bc7bf5b787
#
_entry.id   345f0234cef354f55f5961bc7bf5b787
#
_cell.length_a   1.000
_cell.length_b   1.000
_cell.length_c   1.000
_cell.angle_alpha   90.00
_cell.angle_beta   90.00
_cell.angle_gamma   90.00
#
_symmetry.space_group_name_H-M   'P 1'
#
loop_
_entity.id
_entity.type
_entity.pdbx_description
1 polymer ?
#
loop_
_entity_poly.entity_id
_entity_poly.type
_entity_poly.pdbx_seq_one_letter_code
_entity_poly.pdbx_strand_id
1 'polypeptide(L)'
;ESPLLYKENGFKEEKDALALIEELNGKQAKVKSIVKNITKKRAPLLFNLAELQAECSKKFKISPDETLQVAQDLYEKKLTTYPRTDARVLSSAVAKEIGKNISRLKGFEPTADFVEHIMQKRLYANIADTQYTDDSKVTDHYAIIPTGQLTELSGLTSLQRAVFELIVRRFLSIFY
;
A
#
# COMPACT_ATOMS: atom_id res chain seq x y z
N GLU A 1 -1.62 38.47 -9.45
CA GLU A 1 -2.66 37.60 -10.09
C GLU A 1 -1.97 36.50 -10.86
N SER A 2 -2.51 35.30 -10.86
CA SER A 2 -1.97 34.21 -11.65
C SER A 2 -2.32 34.41 -13.13
N PRO A 3 -1.43 34.11 -14.06
CA PRO A 3 -1.71 34.25 -15.48
C PRO A 3 -2.85 33.31 -15.90
N LEU A 4 -3.68 33.75 -16.85
CA LEU A 4 -4.73 32.92 -17.43
C LEU A 4 -4.10 31.83 -18.30
N LEU A 5 -4.08 30.61 -17.81
CA LEU A 5 -3.61 29.45 -18.56
C LEU A 5 -4.75 28.86 -19.41
N TYR A 6 -4.43 28.36 -20.59
CA TYR A 6 -5.41 27.72 -21.49
C TYR A 6 -5.97 26.41 -20.90
N LYS A 7 -5.14 25.67 -20.20
CA LYS A 7 -5.46 24.51 -19.36
C LYS A 7 -4.52 24.54 -18.16
N GLU A 8 -4.76 23.69 -17.18
CA GLU A 8 -3.98 23.63 -15.93
C GLU A 8 -2.46 23.74 -16.10
N ASN A 9 -1.91 23.49 -17.30
CA ASN A 9 -0.47 23.35 -17.54
C ASN A 9 0.10 24.18 -18.68
N GLY A 10 -0.60 25.17 -19.21
CA GLY A 10 0.01 25.92 -20.31
C GLY A 10 -0.79 27.03 -20.95
N PHE A 11 -0.17 27.69 -21.91
CA PHE A 11 -0.76 28.71 -22.77
C PHE A 11 -1.24 28.11 -24.10
N LYS A 12 -2.19 28.78 -24.72
CA LYS A 12 -2.70 28.36 -26.03
C LYS A 12 -1.70 28.70 -27.14
N GLU A 13 -1.04 29.84 -27.03
CA GLU A 13 -0.11 30.35 -28.03
C GLU A 13 1.23 30.66 -27.36
N GLU A 14 2.33 30.36 -28.09
CA GLU A 14 3.70 30.57 -27.62
C GLU A 14 3.99 32.05 -27.30
N LYS A 15 3.44 32.96 -28.09
CA LYS A 15 3.61 34.42 -27.87
C LYS A 15 3.14 34.86 -26.48
N ASP A 16 2.06 34.26 -25.96
CA ASP A 16 1.52 34.63 -24.65
C ASP A 16 2.43 34.14 -23.51
N ALA A 17 3.06 32.99 -23.71
CA ALA A 17 4.07 32.50 -22.77
C ALA A 17 5.33 33.37 -22.78
N LEU A 18 5.81 33.75 -23.94
CA LEU A 18 6.98 34.63 -24.12
C LEU A 18 6.73 36.02 -23.51
N ALA A 19 5.57 36.61 -23.75
CA ALA A 19 5.18 37.90 -23.18
C ALA A 19 5.19 37.87 -21.64
N LEU A 20 4.68 36.78 -21.03
CA LEU A 20 4.74 36.61 -19.58
C LEU A 20 6.19 36.46 -19.05
N ILE A 21 7.04 35.71 -19.78
CA ILE A 21 8.46 35.58 -19.41
C ILE A 21 9.14 36.94 -19.43
N GLU A 22 8.90 37.74 -20.46
CA GLU A 22 9.47 39.07 -20.60
C GLU A 22 8.99 40.02 -19.50
N GLU A 23 7.68 39.96 -19.16
CA GLU A 23 7.11 40.74 -18.06
C GLU A 23 7.70 40.36 -16.69
N LEU A 24 7.98 39.08 -16.44
CA LEU A 24 8.49 38.62 -15.15
C LEU A 24 10.03 38.72 -15.02
N ASN A 25 10.72 38.85 -16.16
CA ASN A 25 12.18 38.91 -16.16
C ASN A 25 12.69 40.11 -15.36
N GLY A 26 13.60 39.85 -14.41
CA GLY A 26 14.18 40.85 -13.52
C GLY A 26 13.28 41.31 -12.35
N LYS A 27 12.04 40.83 -12.24
CA LYS A 27 11.16 41.10 -11.08
C LYS A 27 11.42 40.15 -9.93
N GLN A 28 11.38 40.69 -8.70
CA GLN A 28 11.46 39.87 -7.48
C GLN A 28 10.12 39.25 -7.12
N ALA A 29 10.08 37.94 -6.95
CA ALA A 29 8.91 37.24 -6.44
C ALA A 29 8.82 37.37 -4.90
N LYS A 30 7.63 37.69 -4.39
CA LYS A 30 7.33 37.69 -2.95
C LYS A 30 6.27 36.66 -2.63
N VAL A 31 6.55 35.81 -1.64
CA VAL A 31 5.53 34.88 -1.13
C VAL A 31 4.48 35.67 -0.36
N LYS A 32 3.26 35.76 -0.85
CA LYS A 32 2.16 36.52 -0.25
C LYS A 32 1.51 35.74 0.89
N SER A 33 1.34 34.44 0.73
CA SER A 33 0.76 33.58 1.75
C SER A 33 1.18 32.12 1.55
N ILE A 34 1.22 31.36 2.63
CA ILE A 34 1.41 29.89 2.62
C ILE A 34 0.20 29.28 3.33
N VAL A 35 -0.57 28.50 2.60
CA VAL A 35 -1.70 27.74 3.16
C VAL A 35 -1.30 26.27 3.27
N LYS A 36 -1.35 25.74 4.49
CA LYS A 36 -1.10 24.31 4.76
C LYS A 36 -2.44 23.59 4.82
N ASN A 37 -2.68 22.70 3.86
CA ASN A 37 -3.84 21.81 3.85
C ASN A 37 -3.42 20.41 4.28
N ILE A 38 -4.09 19.88 5.30
CA ILE A 38 -3.90 18.49 5.75
C ILE A 38 -4.97 17.64 5.09
N THR A 39 -4.57 16.77 4.18
CA THR A 39 -5.46 15.78 3.55
C THR A 39 -5.19 14.41 4.15
N LYS A 40 -6.20 13.83 4.79
CA LYS A 40 -6.13 12.45 5.27
C LYS A 40 -6.51 11.49 4.15
N LYS A 41 -5.60 10.59 3.77
CA LYS A 41 -5.87 9.50 2.82
C LYS A 41 -5.86 8.17 3.58
N ARG A 42 -6.89 7.36 3.36
CA ARG A 42 -6.88 5.98 3.88
C ARG A 42 -5.85 5.13 3.13
N ALA A 43 -5.32 4.12 3.81
CA ALA A 43 -4.45 3.14 3.16
C ALA A 43 -5.19 2.44 2.00
N PRO A 44 -4.47 2.01 0.95
CA PRO A 44 -5.06 1.21 -0.11
C PRO A 44 -5.64 -0.10 0.45
N LEU A 45 -6.59 -0.71 -0.27
CA LEU A 45 -7.07 -2.05 0.05
C LEU A 45 -5.91 -3.06 0.02
N LEU A 46 -6.13 -4.21 0.64
CA LEU A 46 -5.18 -5.31 0.67
C LEU A 46 -4.85 -5.82 -0.75
N PHE A 47 -3.84 -6.65 -0.85
CA PHE A 47 -3.46 -7.25 -2.13
C PHE A 47 -4.40 -8.40 -2.52
N ASN A 48 -4.86 -8.36 -3.76
CA ASN A 48 -5.15 -9.54 -4.55
C ASN A 48 -3.94 -9.86 -5.45
N LEU A 49 -4.05 -10.89 -6.28
CA LEU A 49 -2.95 -11.28 -7.17
C LEU A 49 -2.57 -10.15 -8.15
N ALA A 50 -3.54 -9.55 -8.81
CA ALA A 50 -3.29 -8.52 -9.84
C ALA A 50 -2.58 -7.28 -9.26
N GLU A 51 -3.03 -6.80 -8.11
CA GLU A 51 -2.39 -5.67 -7.42
C GLU A 51 -0.99 -6.00 -6.92
N LEU A 52 -0.77 -7.23 -6.42
CA LEU A 52 0.54 -7.68 -6.02
C LEU A 52 1.50 -7.73 -7.22
N GLN A 53 1.05 -8.25 -8.36
CA GLN A 53 1.82 -8.28 -9.61
C GLN A 53 2.18 -6.88 -10.09
N ALA A 54 1.22 -5.94 -10.07
CA ALA A 54 1.47 -4.56 -10.45
C ALA A 54 2.52 -3.87 -9.55
N GLU A 55 2.41 -4.05 -8.24
CA GLU A 55 3.38 -3.48 -7.29
C GLU A 55 4.76 -4.14 -7.38
N CYS A 56 4.83 -5.44 -7.57
CA CYS A 56 6.10 -6.17 -7.76
C CYS A 56 6.79 -5.75 -9.06
N SER A 57 6.05 -5.64 -10.16
CA SER A 57 6.60 -5.14 -11.42
C SER A 57 7.15 -3.73 -11.28
N LYS A 58 6.43 -2.85 -10.59
CA LYS A 58 6.87 -1.47 -10.34
C LYS A 58 8.13 -1.39 -9.48
N LYS A 59 8.18 -2.15 -8.38
CA LYS A 59 9.25 -2.07 -7.37
C LYS A 59 10.45 -2.93 -7.67
N PHE A 60 10.22 -4.15 -8.13
CA PHE A 60 11.26 -5.18 -8.26
C PHE A 60 11.59 -5.50 -9.72
N LYS A 61 10.80 -4.95 -10.68
CA LYS A 61 10.99 -5.18 -12.13
C LYS A 61 10.85 -6.64 -12.54
N ILE A 62 10.04 -7.40 -11.82
CA ILE A 62 9.73 -8.80 -12.13
C ILE A 62 8.42 -8.93 -12.91
N SER A 63 8.27 -10.03 -13.64
CA SER A 63 7.08 -10.34 -14.41
C SER A 63 5.88 -10.74 -13.54
N PRO A 64 4.63 -10.69 -14.05
CA PRO A 64 3.47 -11.25 -13.37
C PRO A 64 3.62 -12.73 -13.02
N ASP A 65 4.18 -13.54 -13.92
CA ASP A 65 4.38 -14.98 -13.67
C ASP A 65 5.40 -15.23 -12.58
N GLU A 66 6.49 -14.49 -12.57
CA GLU A 66 7.52 -14.56 -11.53
C GLU A 66 6.94 -14.11 -10.16
N THR A 67 6.11 -13.08 -10.15
CA THR A 67 5.40 -12.66 -8.92
C THR A 67 4.47 -13.75 -8.41
N LEU A 68 3.72 -14.40 -9.31
CA LEU A 68 2.85 -15.51 -8.93
C LEU A 68 3.65 -16.67 -8.34
N GLN A 69 4.77 -17.03 -8.95
CA GLN A 69 5.63 -18.10 -8.42
C GLN A 69 6.13 -17.76 -7.02
N VAL A 70 6.64 -16.54 -6.81
CA VAL A 70 7.08 -16.08 -5.48
C VAL A 70 5.94 -16.12 -4.46
N ALA A 71 4.74 -15.65 -4.84
CA ALA A 71 3.58 -15.66 -3.96
C ALA A 71 3.13 -17.09 -3.62
N GLN A 72 3.21 -18.01 -4.59
CA GLN A 72 2.93 -19.44 -4.38
C GLN A 72 3.93 -20.07 -3.40
N ASP A 73 5.23 -19.80 -3.57
CA ASP A 73 6.27 -20.27 -2.65
C ASP A 73 6.04 -19.79 -1.22
N LEU A 74 5.67 -18.50 -1.06
CA LEU A 74 5.34 -17.93 0.25
C LEU A 74 4.12 -18.59 0.90
N TYR A 75 3.11 -18.92 0.11
CA TYR A 75 1.94 -19.65 0.57
C TYR A 75 2.29 -21.09 1.00
N GLU A 76 3.06 -21.84 0.20
CA GLU A 76 3.50 -23.20 0.51
C GLU A 76 4.35 -23.26 1.78
N LYS A 77 5.14 -22.21 2.03
CA LYS A 77 5.87 -22.00 3.29
C LYS A 77 4.98 -21.50 4.44
N LYS A 78 3.67 -21.39 4.22
CA LYS A 78 2.67 -20.93 5.20
C LYS A 78 2.91 -19.51 5.73
N LEU A 79 3.64 -18.69 5.01
CA LEU A 79 3.93 -17.30 5.38
C LEU A 79 2.79 -16.36 5.00
N THR A 80 2.08 -16.65 3.90
CA THR A 80 0.94 -15.85 3.41
C THR A 80 -0.28 -16.73 3.17
N THR A 81 -1.43 -16.10 2.98
CA THR A 81 -2.66 -16.73 2.53
C THR A 81 -2.59 -17.07 1.03
N TYR A 82 -3.59 -17.79 0.53
CA TYR A 82 -3.64 -18.27 -0.86
C TYR A 82 -3.54 -17.11 -1.87
N PRO A 83 -2.60 -17.17 -2.83
CA PRO A 83 -2.31 -16.02 -3.68
C PRO A 83 -3.27 -15.82 -4.86
N ARG A 84 -3.96 -16.88 -5.33
CA ARG A 84 -4.88 -16.76 -6.46
C ARG A 84 -6.25 -16.31 -5.99
N THR A 85 -6.37 -15.06 -5.60
CA THR A 85 -7.61 -14.44 -5.14
C THR A 85 -7.82 -13.10 -5.83
N ASP A 86 -9.09 -12.77 -6.10
CA ASP A 86 -9.51 -11.46 -6.58
C ASP A 86 -9.92 -10.52 -5.44
N ALA A 87 -10.14 -11.08 -4.24
CA ALA A 87 -10.53 -10.31 -3.07
C ALA A 87 -9.40 -9.41 -2.57
N ARG A 88 -9.77 -8.19 -2.17
CA ARG A 88 -8.87 -7.18 -1.61
C ARG A 88 -9.26 -6.79 -0.18
N VAL A 89 -10.09 -7.60 0.45
CA VAL A 89 -10.67 -7.37 1.77
C VAL A 89 -10.56 -8.62 2.63
N LEU A 90 -10.77 -8.46 3.92
CA LEU A 90 -10.88 -9.53 4.89
C LEU A 90 -12.34 -10.04 4.94
N SER A 91 -12.53 -11.29 5.33
CA SER A 91 -13.84 -11.74 5.81
C SER A 91 -14.05 -11.31 7.27
N SER A 92 -15.31 -11.23 7.69
CA SER A 92 -15.67 -10.96 9.09
C SER A 92 -15.06 -11.96 10.07
N ALA A 93 -14.96 -13.22 9.67
CA ALA A 93 -14.32 -14.27 10.46
C ALA A 93 -12.84 -14.00 10.70
N VAL A 94 -12.11 -13.62 9.63
CA VAL A 94 -10.69 -13.26 9.72
C VAL A 94 -10.48 -11.98 10.51
N ALA A 95 -11.32 -10.96 10.31
CA ALA A 95 -11.25 -9.69 11.03
C ALA A 95 -11.33 -9.86 12.55
N LYS A 96 -12.17 -10.79 13.05
CA LYS A 96 -12.29 -11.11 14.48
C LYS A 96 -11.00 -11.69 15.09
N GLU A 97 -10.23 -12.44 14.32
CA GLU A 97 -9.01 -13.10 14.77
C GLU A 97 -7.73 -12.34 14.39
N ILE A 98 -7.84 -11.21 13.68
CA ILE A 98 -6.74 -10.51 13.05
C ILE A 98 -5.62 -10.10 14.03
N GLY A 99 -6.00 -9.80 15.27
CA GLY A 99 -5.05 -9.47 16.33
C GLY A 99 -4.01 -10.57 16.58
N LYS A 100 -4.38 -11.84 16.39
CA LYS A 100 -3.45 -12.98 16.50
C LYS A 100 -2.42 -12.98 15.37
N ASN A 101 -2.86 -12.71 14.13
CA ASN A 101 -1.97 -12.61 12.98
C ASN A 101 -0.97 -11.47 13.17
N ILE A 102 -1.44 -10.29 13.61
CA ILE A 102 -0.60 -9.13 13.87
C ILE A 102 0.44 -9.44 14.95
N SER A 103 0.02 -9.95 16.10
CA SER A 103 0.90 -10.21 17.22
C SER A 103 2.06 -11.16 16.89
N ARG A 104 1.80 -12.16 16.05
CA ARG A 104 2.79 -13.12 15.59
C ARG A 104 3.85 -12.51 14.66
N LEU A 105 3.54 -11.39 13.99
CA LEU A 105 4.50 -10.67 13.14
C LEU A 105 5.56 -9.89 13.94
N LYS A 106 5.48 -9.84 15.27
CA LYS A 106 6.48 -9.16 16.11
C LYS A 106 7.91 -9.68 15.88
N GLY A 107 8.07 -10.95 15.48
CA GLY A 107 9.36 -11.54 15.12
C GLY A 107 9.90 -11.13 13.75
N PHE A 108 9.17 -10.37 12.95
CA PHE A 108 9.61 -9.86 11.66
C PHE A 108 10.17 -8.44 11.82
N GLU A 109 11.48 -8.36 12.05
CA GLU A 109 12.21 -7.13 12.42
C GLU A 109 11.89 -5.90 11.55
N PRO A 110 11.78 -5.98 10.20
CA PRO A 110 11.52 -4.81 9.37
C PRO A 110 10.22 -4.06 9.67
N THR A 111 9.30 -4.69 10.43
CA THR A 111 7.99 -4.12 10.76
C THR A 111 7.62 -4.26 12.24
N ALA A 112 8.54 -4.68 13.09
CA ALA A 112 8.28 -4.95 14.51
C ALA A 112 7.70 -3.73 15.25
N ASP A 113 8.23 -2.53 15.01
CA ASP A 113 7.76 -1.28 15.65
C ASP A 113 6.31 -0.96 15.27
N PHE A 114 5.92 -1.18 14.00
CA PHE A 114 4.53 -1.01 13.57
C PHE A 114 3.60 -2.01 14.24
N VAL A 115 4.02 -3.26 14.34
CA VAL A 115 3.26 -4.31 15.03
C VAL A 115 3.06 -3.93 16.51
N GLU A 116 4.13 -3.51 17.18
CA GLU A 116 4.07 -3.11 18.58
C GLU A 116 3.10 -1.93 18.78
N HIS A 117 3.20 -0.89 17.98
CA HIS A 117 2.31 0.27 18.03
C HIS A 117 0.84 -0.11 17.81
N ILE A 118 0.56 -0.93 16.78
CA ILE A 118 -0.80 -1.40 16.47
C ILE A 118 -1.36 -2.20 17.65
N MET A 119 -0.57 -3.07 18.27
CA MET A 119 -0.99 -3.90 19.40
C MET A 119 -1.22 -3.07 20.66
N GLN A 120 -0.31 -2.17 21.02
CA GLN A 120 -0.43 -1.29 22.17
C GLN A 120 -1.66 -0.37 22.10
N LYS A 121 -1.93 0.20 20.92
CA LYS A 121 -3.07 1.10 20.69
C LYS A 121 -4.34 0.35 20.31
N ARG A 122 -4.30 -0.97 20.14
CA ARG A 122 -5.42 -1.81 19.68
C ARG A 122 -6.08 -1.29 18.40
N LEU A 123 -5.29 -0.78 17.45
CA LEU A 123 -5.79 -0.15 16.23
C LEU A 123 -6.59 -1.12 15.34
N TYR A 124 -6.48 -2.42 15.58
CA TYR A 124 -7.22 -3.47 14.88
C TYR A 124 -8.64 -3.70 15.41
N ALA A 125 -9.01 -3.09 16.54
CA ALA A 125 -10.26 -3.43 17.26
C ALA A 125 -11.53 -3.25 16.43
N ASN A 126 -11.56 -2.23 15.57
CA ASN A 126 -12.73 -1.89 14.75
C ASN A 126 -12.55 -2.24 13.27
N ILE A 127 -11.61 -3.09 12.91
CA ILE A 127 -11.32 -3.40 11.51
C ILE A 127 -12.52 -4.02 10.77
N ALA A 128 -13.38 -4.74 11.50
CA ALA A 128 -14.59 -5.35 10.95
C ALA A 128 -15.60 -4.31 10.42
N ASP A 129 -15.59 -3.09 10.95
CA ASP A 129 -16.51 -2.02 10.60
C ASP A 129 -15.91 -1.04 9.56
N THR A 130 -14.84 -1.44 8.90
CA THR A 130 -14.12 -0.60 7.93
C THR A 130 -14.25 -1.13 6.50
N GLN A 131 -13.84 -0.32 5.53
CA GLN A 131 -13.75 -0.73 4.12
C GLN A 131 -12.85 -1.94 3.85
N TYR A 132 -12.06 -2.37 4.83
CA TYR A 132 -11.12 -3.50 4.70
C TYR A 132 -11.74 -4.85 5.04
N THR A 133 -13.00 -4.87 5.49
CA THR A 133 -13.75 -6.09 5.79
C THR A 133 -15.09 -6.05 5.07
N ASP A 134 -15.36 -7.06 4.21
CA ASP A 134 -16.60 -7.14 3.43
C ASP A 134 -16.79 -8.57 2.92
N ASP A 135 -17.69 -9.31 3.56
CA ASP A 135 -17.95 -10.70 3.19
C ASP A 135 -18.56 -10.83 1.78
N SER A 136 -19.25 -9.80 1.28
CA SER A 136 -19.83 -9.82 -0.07
C SER A 136 -18.79 -9.79 -1.19
N LYS A 137 -17.56 -9.36 -0.89
CA LYS A 137 -16.41 -9.29 -1.80
C LYS A 137 -15.42 -10.43 -1.61
N VAL A 138 -15.74 -11.39 -0.76
CA VAL A 138 -14.96 -12.61 -0.56
C VAL A 138 -15.74 -13.78 -1.15
N THR A 139 -15.19 -14.41 -2.18
CA THR A 139 -15.77 -15.64 -2.76
C THR A 139 -15.19 -16.87 -2.05
N ASP A 140 -14.15 -17.47 -2.61
CA ASP A 140 -13.49 -18.64 -2.01
C ASP A 140 -12.35 -18.25 -1.05
N HIS A 141 -11.67 -17.15 -1.35
CA HIS A 141 -10.51 -16.67 -0.61
C HIS A 141 -10.60 -15.16 -0.37
N TYR A 142 -10.18 -14.73 0.81
CA TYR A 142 -9.95 -13.30 1.11
C TYR A 142 -8.58 -12.83 0.60
N ALA A 143 -8.24 -11.59 0.83
CA ALA A 143 -7.02 -10.96 0.35
C ALA A 143 -5.73 -11.70 0.76
N ILE A 144 -4.64 -11.42 0.05
CA ILE A 144 -3.30 -11.92 0.37
C ILE A 144 -2.79 -11.16 1.60
N ILE A 145 -2.67 -11.88 2.72
CA ILE A 145 -2.15 -11.33 3.98
C ILE A 145 -1.13 -12.29 4.62
N PRO A 146 -0.27 -11.81 5.54
CA PRO A 146 0.60 -12.70 6.30
C PRO A 146 -0.22 -13.54 7.30
N THR A 147 0.18 -14.80 7.46
CA THR A 147 -0.43 -15.72 8.45
C THR A 147 0.06 -15.47 9.87
N GLY A 148 1.20 -14.81 10.00
CA GLY A 148 1.94 -14.69 11.27
C GLY A 148 2.87 -15.87 11.57
N GLN A 149 2.91 -16.93 10.76
CA GLN A 149 3.93 -17.96 10.87
C GLN A 149 5.25 -17.43 10.28
N LEU A 150 6.35 -17.55 11.00
CA LEU A 150 7.64 -16.98 10.62
C LEU A 150 8.78 -18.02 10.57
N THR A 151 8.46 -19.30 10.74
CA THR A 151 9.44 -20.39 10.85
C THR A 151 10.34 -20.53 9.60
N GLU A 152 9.78 -20.24 8.44
CA GLU A 152 10.47 -20.41 7.15
C GLU A 152 11.18 -19.13 6.63
N LEU A 153 11.24 -18.07 7.44
CA LEU A 153 11.85 -16.78 7.01
C LEU A 153 13.33 -16.89 6.65
N SER A 154 14.10 -17.73 7.35
CA SER A 154 15.54 -17.91 7.13
C SER A 154 15.85 -18.58 5.79
N GLY A 155 14.93 -19.36 5.25
CA GLY A 155 15.06 -20.06 3.96
C GLY A 155 14.61 -19.24 2.74
N LEU A 156 14.21 -17.98 2.92
CA LEU A 156 13.75 -17.14 1.82
C LEU A 156 14.92 -16.56 1.02
N THR A 157 14.77 -16.55 -0.30
CA THR A 157 15.62 -15.72 -1.17
C THR A 157 15.40 -14.25 -0.88
N SER A 158 16.34 -13.39 -1.33
CA SER A 158 16.21 -11.93 -1.17
C SER A 158 14.92 -11.39 -1.81
N LEU A 159 14.53 -11.92 -2.97
CA LEU A 159 13.30 -11.54 -3.66
C LEU A 159 12.05 -12.00 -2.88
N GLN A 160 12.00 -13.24 -2.45
CA GLN A 160 10.89 -13.76 -1.64
C GLN A 160 10.71 -12.95 -0.36
N ARG A 161 11.82 -12.61 0.32
CA ARG A 161 11.79 -11.77 1.52
C ARG A 161 11.27 -10.36 1.23
N ALA A 162 11.69 -9.75 0.12
CA ALA A 162 11.22 -8.42 -0.27
C ALA A 162 9.73 -8.40 -0.62
N VAL A 163 9.23 -9.42 -1.31
CA VAL A 163 7.79 -9.56 -1.62
C VAL A 163 6.99 -9.84 -0.35
N PHE A 164 7.49 -10.68 0.55
CA PHE A 164 6.86 -10.90 1.85
C PHE A 164 6.76 -9.62 2.67
N GLU A 165 7.84 -8.84 2.75
CA GLU A 165 7.84 -7.53 3.42
C GLU A 165 6.82 -6.57 2.79
N LEU A 166 6.71 -6.54 1.47
CA LEU A 166 5.71 -5.74 0.76
C LEU A 166 4.28 -6.10 1.19
N ILE A 167 3.98 -7.40 1.28
CA ILE A 167 2.68 -7.90 1.74
C ILE A 167 2.43 -7.51 3.20
N VAL A 168 3.41 -7.70 4.09
CA VAL A 168 3.30 -7.34 5.51
C VAL A 168 3.06 -5.83 5.67
N ARG A 169 3.81 -4.98 4.98
CA ARG A 169 3.64 -3.51 5.04
C ARG A 169 2.26 -3.07 4.56
N ARG A 170 1.75 -3.64 3.46
CA ARG A 170 0.38 -3.38 2.99
C ARG A 170 -0.66 -3.82 4.02
N PHE A 171 -0.49 -5.00 4.60
CA PHE A 171 -1.36 -5.52 5.64
C PHE A 171 -1.38 -4.62 6.89
N LEU A 172 -0.23 -4.21 7.38
CA LEU A 172 -0.15 -3.35 8.56
C LEU A 172 -0.67 -1.93 8.30
N SER A 173 -0.62 -1.44 7.06
CA SER A 173 -1.04 -0.08 6.72
C SER A 173 -2.54 0.18 6.91
N ILE A 174 -3.40 -0.86 6.88
CA ILE A 174 -4.85 -0.69 7.01
C ILE A 174 -5.31 -0.36 8.45
N PHE A 175 -4.42 -0.45 9.42
CA PHE A 175 -4.70 -0.18 10.84
C PHE A 175 -4.35 1.26 11.27
N TYR A 176 -3.93 2.14 10.33
CA TYR A 176 -3.57 3.54 10.58
C TYR A 176 -4.60 4.54 10.07
#